data_742ef83fbc9844d68d1fe98442d109ac
#
_entry.id   742ef83fbc9844d68d1fe98442d109ac
#
_cell.length_a   1.000
_cell.length_b   1.000
_cell.length_c   1.000
_cell.angle_alpha   90.00
_cell.angle_beta   90.00
_cell.angle_gamma   90.00
#
_symmetry.space_group_name_H-M   'P 1'
#
loop_
_entity.id
_entity.type
_entity.pdbx_description
1 polymer ?
#
loop_
_entity_poly.entity_id
_entity_poly.type
_entity_poly.pdbx_seq_one_letter_code
_entity_poly.pdbx_strand_id
1 'polypeptide(L)'
;MTTTDDRPTETANVRLGLAPTDPRPANETGPLADRQKTNPLFNDQKMKLGLFGTNCSFGLIMSHAASSYEVTWEHTKAIAQRADQMGFEALIPVARWKGFGGSTNFNGNCFETYTWAAGLAEATEHIAIAATSHLPTMHPIVSAKQATTIDHISGGRFALNLVMGWVTPEMEMFGGSQREHDRRYAFGQEWIDYAFKLWSETGSFDVDGEFFYGRDVEAYPKPVQGPRPALVNAGNSASGIEFSARNVDVNFASLDTLENVKTYTSSLKEKAKSEYSRDIQTMTYGLIVCRDTEAEAKAAFQNVVDEGDWGAAGNVIKIAGSGASQSFDHVVKEYQERFIAGWGGYPIVGTPEQVTEELVKLNEAGMDGMIMGLIDYKEELEIFNDDILPLMKQAGIRH
;
A
#
# COMPACT_ATOMS: atom_id res chain seq x y z
N MET A 1 6.80 -12.01 -51.68
CA MET A 1 5.49 -11.45 -51.40
C MET A 1 5.65 -10.64 -50.13
N THR A 2 5.83 -9.35 -50.30
CA THR A 2 6.06 -8.35 -49.29
C THR A 2 4.69 -7.82 -48.86
N THR A 3 4.32 -8.09 -47.61
CA THR A 3 3.15 -7.46 -46.99
C THR A 3 3.59 -6.14 -46.36
N THR A 4 3.15 -5.05 -46.95
CA THR A 4 3.30 -3.68 -46.49
C THR A 4 2.44 -3.48 -45.24
N ASP A 5 3.10 -3.07 -44.15
CA ASP A 5 2.49 -2.63 -42.88
C ASP A 5 1.95 -1.19 -43.09
N ASP A 6 0.66 -1.06 -43.41
CA ASP A 6 -0.04 0.22 -43.51
C ASP A 6 -0.56 0.61 -42.13
N ARG A 7 0.31 1.17 -41.30
CA ARG A 7 -0.10 1.97 -40.16
C ARG A 7 -0.04 3.46 -40.52
N PRO A 8 -1.11 4.23 -40.35
CA PRO A 8 -1.07 5.66 -40.61
C PRO A 8 -0.18 6.35 -39.59
N THR A 9 0.92 6.91 -40.09
CA THR A 9 1.69 7.92 -39.37
C THR A 9 0.97 9.25 -39.52
N GLU A 10 0.11 9.58 -38.61
CA GLU A 10 -0.36 10.94 -38.44
C GLU A 10 -0.13 11.39 -37.00
N THR A 11 0.83 12.30 -36.87
CA THR A 11 1.06 13.11 -35.67
C THR A 11 -0.12 14.05 -35.48
N ALA A 12 -1.16 13.56 -34.79
CA ALA A 12 -2.18 14.41 -34.25
C ALA A 12 -1.84 14.69 -32.76
N ASN A 13 -1.35 15.91 -32.52
CA ASN A 13 -1.36 16.54 -31.21
C ASN A 13 -2.85 16.73 -30.78
N VAL A 14 -3.50 15.66 -30.38
CA VAL A 14 -4.72 15.74 -29.60
C VAL A 14 -4.27 15.95 -28.15
N ARG A 15 -4.13 17.21 -27.75
CA ARG A 15 -4.29 17.58 -26.37
C ARG A 15 -5.64 17.01 -25.95
N LEU A 16 -5.62 15.90 -25.20
CA LEU A 16 -6.77 15.51 -24.40
C LEU A 16 -7.02 16.68 -23.45
N GLY A 17 -7.94 17.53 -23.86
CA GLY A 17 -8.56 18.55 -23.01
C GLY A 17 -9.41 17.83 -21.97
N LEU A 18 -8.77 17.14 -21.04
CA LEU A 18 -9.38 16.90 -19.74
C LEU A 18 -9.40 18.27 -19.09
N ALA A 19 -10.58 18.90 -19.15
CA ALA A 19 -10.81 20.12 -18.39
C ALA A 19 -10.42 19.85 -16.93
N PRO A 20 -9.86 20.83 -16.23
CA PRO A 20 -9.60 20.75 -14.79
C PRO A 20 -10.88 20.53 -13.95
N THR A 21 -12.01 20.41 -14.61
CA THR A 21 -13.36 20.31 -14.09
C THR A 21 -14.10 19.09 -14.62
N ASP A 22 -13.44 17.93 -14.79
CA ASP A 22 -14.19 16.70 -14.66
C ASP A 22 -14.43 16.51 -13.16
N PRO A 23 -15.57 16.92 -12.61
CA PRO A 23 -15.92 16.53 -11.27
C PRO A 23 -16.20 15.04 -11.41
N ARG A 24 -15.18 14.21 -11.19
CA ARG A 24 -15.53 12.89 -10.67
C ARG A 24 -16.50 13.19 -9.57
N PRO A 25 -17.71 12.64 -9.66
CA PRO A 25 -18.78 13.21 -8.90
C PRO A 25 -18.29 13.40 -7.48
N ALA A 26 -18.48 14.58 -6.94
CA ALA A 26 -18.43 14.83 -5.50
C ALA A 26 -19.35 13.83 -4.74
N ASN A 27 -19.95 12.92 -5.41
CA ASN A 27 -20.76 11.76 -5.10
C ASN A 27 -20.01 10.63 -4.44
N GLU A 28 -18.72 10.73 -4.27
CA GLU A 28 -18.10 9.98 -3.21
C GLU A 28 -18.60 10.45 -1.83
N THR A 29 -19.39 11.51 -1.76
CA THR A 29 -20.11 11.95 -0.55
C THR A 29 -21.40 11.17 -0.27
N GLY A 30 -21.99 10.51 -1.25
CA GLY A 30 -23.22 9.75 -1.04
C GLY A 30 -23.01 8.44 -0.25
N PRO A 31 -22.06 7.57 -0.61
CA PRO A 31 -21.92 6.25 -0.01
C PRO A 31 -20.85 6.12 1.09
N LEU A 32 -20.17 7.18 1.53
CA LEU A 32 -19.24 7.07 2.68
C LEU A 32 -19.92 6.44 3.89
N ALA A 33 -21.18 6.76 4.14
CA ALA A 33 -21.97 6.16 5.22
C ALA A 33 -22.15 4.63 5.08
N ASP A 34 -22.23 4.10 3.86
CA ASP A 34 -22.35 2.66 3.64
C ASP A 34 -20.98 1.96 3.70
N ARG A 35 -19.91 2.59 3.22
CA ARG A 35 -18.55 2.11 3.39
C ARG A 35 -18.12 2.06 4.86
N GLN A 36 -18.48 3.06 5.65
CA GLN A 36 -18.20 3.09 7.10
C GLN A 36 -18.83 1.91 7.84
N LYS A 37 -19.94 1.36 7.32
CA LYS A 37 -20.59 0.20 7.93
C LYS A 37 -19.89 -1.12 7.63
N THR A 38 -19.19 -1.22 6.51
CA THR A 38 -18.63 -2.48 6.03
C THR A 38 -17.11 -2.50 6.04
N ASN A 39 -16.44 -1.39 5.72
CA ASN A 39 -14.99 -1.33 5.60
C ASN A 39 -14.36 -0.58 6.78
N PRO A 40 -13.58 -1.26 7.64
CA PRO A 40 -13.00 -0.66 8.85
C PRO A 40 -11.97 0.44 8.56
N LEU A 41 -11.45 0.55 7.34
CA LEU A 41 -10.63 1.70 6.94
C LEU A 41 -11.35 3.04 7.12
N PHE A 42 -12.69 3.02 7.17
CA PHE A 42 -13.52 4.22 7.35
C PHE A 42 -14.21 4.31 8.71
N ASN A 43 -13.81 3.47 9.69
CA ASN A 43 -14.31 3.57 11.06
C ASN A 43 -13.82 4.86 11.75
N ASP A 44 -14.30 5.11 12.96
CA ASP A 44 -14.04 6.31 13.74
C ASP A 44 -12.78 6.25 14.64
N GLN A 45 -12.00 5.16 14.54
CA GLN A 45 -10.72 5.07 15.23
C GLN A 45 -9.78 6.20 14.77
N LYS A 46 -9.20 6.93 15.72
CA LYS A 46 -8.28 8.02 15.40
C LYS A 46 -6.95 7.53 14.85
N MET A 47 -6.46 6.41 15.38
CA MET A 47 -5.23 5.74 14.93
C MET A 47 -5.57 4.33 14.49
N LYS A 48 -5.69 4.13 13.18
CA LYS A 48 -5.94 2.82 12.58
C LYS A 48 -4.68 1.97 12.58
N LEU A 49 -4.86 0.67 12.73
CA LEU A 49 -3.76 -0.29 12.77
C LEU A 49 -3.88 -1.28 11.63
N GLY A 50 -2.76 -1.63 11.04
CA GLY A 50 -2.70 -2.67 10.03
C GLY A 50 -1.39 -3.42 10.02
N LEU A 51 -1.35 -4.52 9.27
CA LEU A 51 -0.13 -5.29 9.03
C LEU A 51 0.30 -5.18 7.57
N PHE A 52 1.61 -5.15 7.35
CA PHE A 52 2.20 -5.05 6.02
C PHE A 52 3.09 -6.25 5.72
N GLY A 53 2.96 -6.80 4.50
CA GLY A 53 3.88 -7.78 3.96
C GLY A 53 3.77 -9.20 4.53
N THR A 54 2.67 -9.53 5.21
CA THR A 54 2.43 -10.89 5.77
C THR A 54 2.21 -11.97 4.71
N ASN A 55 2.35 -11.64 3.44
CA ASN A 55 2.26 -12.53 2.30
C ASN A 55 3.62 -12.87 1.66
N CYS A 56 4.72 -12.26 2.14
CA CYS A 56 6.05 -12.42 1.56
C CYS A 56 7.09 -12.87 2.58
N SER A 57 8.12 -13.60 2.12
CA SER A 57 9.25 -13.99 2.95
C SER A 57 9.92 -12.78 3.60
N PHE A 58 10.26 -12.93 4.87
CA PHE A 58 10.88 -11.92 5.73
C PHE A 58 9.99 -10.70 6.06
N GLY A 59 8.72 -10.65 5.61
CA GLY A 59 7.83 -9.54 5.91
C GLY A 59 8.41 -8.19 5.52
N LEU A 60 8.69 -7.32 6.50
CA LEU A 60 9.33 -6.00 6.32
C LEU A 60 10.81 -5.96 6.70
N ILE A 61 11.42 -7.05 7.17
CA ILE A 61 12.81 -7.06 7.63
C ILE A 61 13.71 -7.83 6.66
N MET A 62 14.78 -7.22 6.19
CA MET A 62 15.79 -7.85 5.33
C MET A 62 16.90 -8.43 6.21
N SER A 63 16.59 -9.43 7.04
CA SER A 63 17.51 -9.90 8.07
C SER A 63 17.33 -11.39 8.32
N HIS A 64 18.42 -12.03 8.76
CA HIS A 64 18.46 -13.39 9.29
C HIS A 64 18.18 -13.46 10.80
N ALA A 65 17.82 -12.33 11.44
CA ALA A 65 17.40 -12.33 12.84
C ALA A 65 16.30 -13.37 13.06
N ALA A 66 16.38 -14.09 14.17
CA ALA A 66 15.49 -15.19 14.47
C ALA A 66 14.01 -14.74 14.48
N SER A 67 13.19 -15.46 13.77
CA SER A 67 11.74 -15.25 13.70
C SER A 67 11.07 -16.58 13.38
N SER A 68 9.88 -16.80 13.92
CA SER A 68 9.05 -17.96 13.56
C SER A 68 8.22 -17.71 12.28
N TYR A 69 8.38 -16.55 11.65
CA TYR A 69 7.61 -16.17 10.48
C TYR A 69 7.98 -16.99 9.24
N GLU A 70 7.01 -17.70 8.69
CA GLU A 70 7.13 -18.50 7.47
C GLU A 70 6.06 -18.14 6.46
N VAL A 71 6.41 -18.14 5.17
CA VAL A 71 5.45 -17.92 4.08
C VAL A 71 4.73 -19.23 3.77
N THR A 72 3.80 -19.59 4.64
CA THR A 72 2.83 -20.66 4.42
C THR A 72 1.41 -20.11 4.47
N TRP A 73 0.46 -20.80 3.85
CA TRP A 73 -0.93 -20.38 3.88
C TRP A 73 -1.49 -20.38 5.30
N GLU A 74 -1.16 -21.39 6.07
CA GLU A 74 -1.58 -21.55 7.46
C GLU A 74 -1.09 -20.40 8.33
N HIS A 75 0.18 -20.00 8.16
CA HIS A 75 0.78 -18.95 8.96
C HIS A 75 0.18 -17.57 8.62
N THR A 76 0.13 -17.19 7.32
CA THR A 76 -0.47 -15.90 6.93
C THR A 76 -1.93 -15.81 7.31
N LYS A 77 -2.69 -16.92 7.23
CA LYS A 77 -4.09 -16.99 7.68
C LYS A 77 -4.21 -16.81 9.18
N ALA A 78 -3.36 -17.45 9.98
CA ALA A 78 -3.38 -17.32 11.45
C ALA A 78 -3.07 -15.88 11.88
N ILE A 79 -2.08 -15.22 11.26
CA ILE A 79 -1.76 -13.82 11.49
C ILE A 79 -2.97 -12.93 11.16
N ALA A 80 -3.60 -13.16 10.00
CA ALA A 80 -4.75 -12.38 9.55
C ALA A 80 -5.92 -12.51 10.54
N GLN A 81 -6.24 -13.73 10.96
CA GLN A 81 -7.31 -14.00 11.93
C GLN A 81 -7.02 -13.40 13.30
N ARG A 82 -5.74 -13.42 13.73
CA ARG A 82 -5.37 -12.79 14.99
C ARG A 82 -5.51 -11.27 14.95
N ALA A 83 -5.02 -10.63 13.89
CA ALA A 83 -5.18 -9.19 13.67
C ALA A 83 -6.67 -8.78 13.60
N ASP A 84 -7.49 -9.60 12.94
CA ASP A 84 -8.94 -9.43 12.84
C ASP A 84 -9.61 -9.43 14.23
N GLN A 85 -9.28 -10.43 15.07
CA GLN A 85 -9.76 -10.55 16.45
C GLN A 85 -9.33 -9.39 17.36
N MET A 86 -8.15 -8.82 17.10
CA MET A 86 -7.64 -7.65 17.83
C MET A 86 -8.29 -6.34 17.37
N GLY A 87 -9.13 -6.37 16.33
CA GLY A 87 -9.80 -5.20 15.79
C GLY A 87 -8.89 -4.29 14.95
N PHE A 88 -7.89 -4.86 14.29
CA PHE A 88 -7.07 -4.12 13.32
C PHE A 88 -7.90 -3.79 12.07
N GLU A 89 -7.55 -2.67 11.42
CA GLU A 89 -8.30 -2.14 10.29
C GLU A 89 -7.82 -2.63 8.94
N ALA A 90 -6.54 -3.04 8.79
CA ALA A 90 -6.02 -3.38 7.46
C ALA A 90 -4.98 -4.49 7.41
N LEU A 91 -5.05 -5.32 6.36
CA LEU A 91 -3.94 -6.16 5.90
C LEU A 91 -3.55 -5.70 4.50
N ILE A 92 -2.30 -5.25 4.34
CA ILE A 92 -1.78 -4.76 3.07
C ILE A 92 -0.65 -5.69 2.60
N PRO A 93 -0.81 -6.41 1.47
CA PRO A 93 0.23 -7.28 0.94
C PRO A 93 1.28 -6.50 0.15
N VAL A 94 2.49 -7.03 0.12
CA VAL A 94 3.50 -6.66 -0.86
C VAL A 94 3.20 -7.39 -2.17
N ALA A 95 3.12 -6.69 -3.29
CA ALA A 95 3.15 -7.34 -4.60
C ALA A 95 4.60 -7.55 -5.01
N ARG A 96 4.98 -8.79 -5.29
CA ARG A 96 6.33 -9.14 -5.69
C ARG A 96 6.33 -10.34 -6.63
N TRP A 97 6.99 -10.16 -7.78
CA TRP A 97 7.19 -11.21 -8.78
C TRP A 97 8.62 -11.74 -8.77
N LYS A 98 9.56 -10.92 -8.30
CA LYS A 98 10.99 -11.24 -8.22
C LYS A 98 11.58 -10.65 -6.97
N GLY A 99 12.20 -11.49 -6.14
CA GLY A 99 12.90 -11.05 -4.94
C GLY A 99 14.05 -10.09 -5.24
N PHE A 100 14.49 -9.39 -4.21
CA PHE A 100 15.58 -8.42 -4.31
C PHE A 100 16.98 -9.04 -4.24
N GLY A 101 17.07 -10.38 -4.24
CA GLY A 101 18.34 -11.09 -4.10
C GLY A 101 18.95 -10.91 -2.71
N GLY A 102 20.30 -10.90 -2.65
CA GLY A 102 21.00 -11.01 -1.39
C GLY A 102 20.95 -12.42 -0.81
N SER A 103 21.39 -12.59 0.43
CA SER A 103 21.40 -13.90 1.11
C SER A 103 20.01 -14.37 1.53
N THR A 104 19.08 -13.43 1.78
CA THR A 104 17.68 -13.71 2.09
C THR A 104 16.82 -13.92 0.86
N ASN A 105 17.27 -13.49 -0.31
CA ASN A 105 16.40 -13.27 -1.48
C ASN A 105 15.09 -12.56 -1.08
N PHE A 106 15.23 -11.42 -0.39
CA PHE A 106 14.15 -10.70 0.28
C PHE A 106 12.89 -10.58 -0.59
N ASN A 107 11.75 -10.94 -0.01
CA ASN A 107 10.44 -11.04 -0.67
C ASN A 107 10.41 -11.95 -1.91
N GLY A 108 11.38 -12.85 -2.09
CA GLY A 108 11.45 -13.75 -3.24
C GLY A 108 10.41 -14.87 -3.22
N ASN A 109 9.91 -15.23 -2.04
CA ASN A 109 8.77 -16.12 -1.87
C ASN A 109 7.57 -15.28 -1.42
N CYS A 110 6.58 -15.09 -2.30
CA CYS A 110 5.48 -14.16 -2.11
C CYS A 110 4.21 -14.70 -2.74
N PHE A 111 3.11 -14.73 -1.99
CA PHE A 111 1.80 -15.05 -2.53
C PHE A 111 1.29 -13.94 -3.45
N GLU A 112 0.61 -14.32 -4.53
CA GLU A 112 -0.06 -13.38 -5.43
C GLU A 112 -1.21 -12.67 -4.67
N THR A 113 -1.27 -11.36 -4.80
CA THR A 113 -2.00 -10.51 -3.86
C THR A 113 -3.52 -10.59 -3.97
N TYR A 114 -4.09 -10.77 -5.17
CA TYR A 114 -5.55 -10.89 -5.32
C TYR A 114 -6.05 -12.24 -4.84
N THR A 115 -5.35 -13.32 -5.19
CA THR A 115 -5.71 -14.67 -4.76
C THR A 115 -5.55 -14.81 -3.24
N TRP A 116 -4.47 -14.25 -2.69
CA TRP A 116 -4.24 -14.18 -1.25
C TRP A 116 -5.34 -13.39 -0.54
N ALA A 117 -5.72 -12.21 -1.09
CA ALA A 117 -6.78 -11.38 -0.53
C ALA A 117 -8.15 -12.08 -0.54
N ALA A 118 -8.47 -12.82 -1.62
CA ALA A 118 -9.71 -13.59 -1.70
C ALA A 118 -9.79 -14.65 -0.60
N GLY A 119 -8.71 -15.40 -0.38
CA GLY A 119 -8.65 -16.43 0.66
C GLY A 119 -8.76 -15.86 2.08
N LEU A 120 -8.14 -14.71 2.35
CA LEU A 120 -8.22 -14.06 3.66
C LEU A 120 -9.54 -13.34 3.88
N ALA A 121 -10.15 -12.79 2.83
CA ALA A 121 -11.48 -12.19 2.90
C ALA A 121 -12.55 -13.18 3.41
N GLU A 122 -12.45 -14.45 3.00
CA GLU A 122 -13.32 -15.54 3.50
C GLU A 122 -12.94 -15.99 4.91
N ALA A 123 -11.67 -15.87 5.29
CA ALA A 123 -11.13 -16.37 6.55
C ALA A 123 -11.24 -15.39 7.72
N THR A 124 -11.70 -14.15 7.48
CA THR A 124 -11.78 -13.04 8.46
C THR A 124 -13.15 -12.38 8.42
N GLU A 125 -13.52 -11.64 9.48
CA GLU A 125 -14.87 -11.06 9.63
C GLU A 125 -14.91 -9.53 9.61
N HIS A 126 -13.86 -8.84 10.09
CA HIS A 126 -13.85 -7.39 10.29
C HIS A 126 -12.78 -6.65 9.50
N ILE A 127 -11.55 -7.17 9.52
CA ILE A 127 -10.38 -6.48 8.95
C ILE A 127 -10.53 -6.27 7.43
N ALA A 128 -10.15 -5.10 6.94
CA ALA A 128 -10.05 -4.84 5.51
C ALA A 128 -8.85 -5.59 4.92
N ILE A 129 -9.10 -6.30 3.83
CA ILE A 129 -8.06 -7.01 3.09
C ILE A 129 -7.73 -6.24 1.82
N ALA A 130 -6.48 -5.82 1.66
CA ALA A 130 -6.04 -5.21 0.42
C ALA A 130 -5.46 -6.25 -0.55
N ALA A 131 -5.58 -5.96 -1.85
CA ALA A 131 -4.67 -6.49 -2.86
C ALA A 131 -3.78 -5.36 -3.37
N THR A 132 -2.54 -5.66 -3.70
CA THR A 132 -1.62 -4.70 -4.32
C THR A 132 -1.47 -5.00 -5.80
N SER A 133 -1.83 -4.03 -6.65
CA SER A 133 -1.76 -4.15 -8.10
C SER A 133 -0.59 -3.34 -8.65
N HIS A 134 0.34 -4.01 -9.34
CA HIS A 134 1.28 -3.33 -10.22
C HIS A 134 0.57 -3.00 -11.54
N LEU A 135 0.12 -1.76 -11.72
CA LEU A 135 -0.72 -1.36 -12.84
C LEU A 135 -0.17 -1.72 -14.22
N PRO A 136 1.16 -1.63 -14.47
CA PRO A 136 1.71 -2.00 -15.78
C PRO A 136 1.60 -3.49 -16.12
N THR A 137 1.41 -4.36 -15.13
CA THR A 137 1.34 -5.82 -15.33
C THR A 137 -0.10 -6.36 -15.29
N MET A 138 -1.09 -5.50 -14.99
CA MET A 138 -2.47 -5.90 -14.81
C MET A 138 -3.41 -5.01 -15.62
N HIS A 139 -4.17 -5.62 -16.52
CA HIS A 139 -5.18 -4.88 -17.31
C HIS A 139 -6.33 -4.40 -16.39
N PRO A 140 -6.85 -3.16 -16.53
CA PRO A 140 -7.92 -2.64 -15.67
C PRO A 140 -9.19 -3.51 -15.65
N ILE A 141 -9.58 -4.13 -16.76
CA ILE A 141 -10.74 -5.06 -16.81
C ILE A 141 -10.52 -6.25 -15.86
N VAL A 142 -9.34 -6.86 -15.88
CA VAL A 142 -9.04 -8.03 -15.04
C VAL A 142 -9.03 -7.63 -13.58
N SER A 143 -8.29 -6.58 -13.26
CA SER A 143 -8.18 -6.07 -11.90
C SER A 143 -9.53 -5.63 -11.33
N ALA A 144 -10.32 -4.87 -12.08
CA ALA A 144 -11.64 -4.42 -11.64
C ALA A 144 -12.60 -5.60 -11.38
N LYS A 145 -12.53 -6.66 -12.21
CA LYS A 145 -13.31 -7.88 -12.02
C LYS A 145 -12.89 -8.64 -10.76
N GLN A 146 -11.58 -8.82 -10.56
CA GLN A 146 -11.04 -9.48 -9.36
C GLN A 146 -11.37 -8.67 -8.10
N ALA A 147 -11.15 -7.34 -8.13
CA ALA A 147 -11.46 -6.44 -7.03
C ALA A 147 -12.95 -6.53 -6.64
N THR A 148 -13.85 -6.48 -7.60
CA THR A 148 -15.30 -6.64 -7.36
C THR A 148 -15.62 -8.00 -6.75
N THR A 149 -14.99 -9.08 -7.24
CA THR A 149 -15.23 -10.42 -6.72
C THR A 149 -14.81 -10.54 -5.26
N ILE A 150 -13.62 -10.02 -4.92
CA ILE A 150 -13.12 -10.03 -3.54
C ILE A 150 -13.96 -9.11 -2.65
N ASP A 151 -14.44 -7.99 -3.18
CA ASP A 151 -15.35 -7.09 -2.47
C ASP A 151 -16.66 -7.79 -2.07
N HIS A 152 -17.21 -8.63 -2.94
CA HIS A 152 -18.36 -9.48 -2.61
C HIS A 152 -18.02 -10.57 -1.59
N ILE A 153 -16.88 -11.27 -1.73
CA ILE A 153 -16.44 -12.29 -0.77
C ILE A 153 -16.29 -11.68 0.63
N SER A 154 -15.69 -10.49 0.71
CA SER A 154 -15.44 -9.80 1.97
C SER A 154 -16.67 -9.07 2.54
N GLY A 155 -17.79 -9.01 1.81
CA GLY A 155 -18.94 -8.20 2.23
C GLY A 155 -18.66 -6.68 2.26
N GLY A 156 -17.79 -6.18 1.39
CA GLY A 156 -17.45 -4.76 1.28
C GLY A 156 -16.24 -4.32 2.13
N ARG A 157 -15.33 -5.24 2.49
CA ARG A 157 -14.10 -4.95 3.24
C ARG A 157 -12.84 -4.90 2.36
N PHE A 158 -12.98 -5.04 1.05
CA PHE A 158 -11.84 -5.06 0.14
C PHE A 158 -11.24 -3.66 -0.06
N ALA A 159 -9.93 -3.60 -0.25
CA ALA A 159 -9.20 -2.41 -0.69
C ALA A 159 -8.22 -2.74 -1.82
N LEU A 160 -8.04 -1.82 -2.76
CA LEU A 160 -7.09 -1.98 -3.85
C LEU A 160 -5.95 -0.98 -3.71
N ASN A 161 -4.74 -1.49 -3.48
CA ASN A 161 -3.51 -0.69 -3.45
C ASN A 161 -2.93 -0.58 -4.86
N LEU A 162 -2.83 0.65 -5.36
CA LEU A 162 -2.42 0.98 -6.72
C LEU A 162 -0.93 1.33 -6.75
N VAL A 163 -0.10 0.55 -7.42
CA VAL A 163 1.34 0.77 -7.54
C VAL A 163 1.73 0.98 -9.00
N MET A 164 2.43 2.09 -9.28
CA MET A 164 2.75 2.51 -10.65
C MET A 164 3.84 1.65 -11.32
N GLY A 165 4.37 0.64 -10.64
CA GLY A 165 5.45 -0.22 -11.13
C GLY A 165 6.80 0.51 -11.10
N TRP A 166 7.63 0.23 -10.09
CA TRP A 166 8.94 0.88 -9.93
C TRP A 166 10.11 -0.10 -10.03
N VAL A 167 9.82 -1.41 -10.00
CA VAL A 167 10.82 -2.48 -10.04
C VAL A 167 11.07 -2.88 -11.49
N THR A 168 12.09 -2.29 -12.11
CA THR A 168 12.46 -2.55 -13.52
C THR A 168 12.61 -4.03 -13.84
N PRO A 169 13.31 -4.87 -13.02
CA PRO A 169 13.43 -6.29 -13.31
C PRO A 169 12.10 -7.05 -13.38
N GLU A 170 11.07 -6.59 -12.66
CA GLU A 170 9.73 -7.19 -12.77
C GLU A 170 9.04 -6.79 -14.06
N MET A 171 9.17 -5.53 -14.49
CA MET A 171 8.62 -5.09 -15.79
C MET A 171 9.22 -5.90 -16.95
N GLU A 172 10.52 -6.18 -16.89
CA GLU A 172 11.23 -7.00 -17.88
C GLU A 172 10.72 -8.46 -17.90
N MET A 173 10.35 -9.04 -16.74
CA MET A 173 9.73 -10.38 -16.70
C MET A 173 8.42 -10.47 -17.49
N PHE A 174 7.66 -9.38 -17.55
CA PHE A 174 6.42 -9.29 -18.33
C PHE A 174 6.65 -8.81 -19.78
N GLY A 175 7.90 -8.75 -20.23
CA GLY A 175 8.26 -8.31 -21.59
C GLY A 175 8.11 -6.81 -21.81
N GLY A 176 7.92 -6.04 -20.75
CA GLY A 176 7.81 -4.59 -20.79
C GLY A 176 9.13 -3.89 -20.47
N SER A 177 9.16 -2.58 -20.71
CA SER A 177 10.22 -1.69 -20.24
C SER A 177 9.69 -0.71 -19.20
N GLN A 178 10.58 -0.23 -18.34
CA GLN A 178 10.21 0.79 -17.37
C GLN A 178 9.85 2.10 -18.07
N ARG A 179 8.67 2.64 -17.80
CA ARG A 179 8.28 3.97 -18.26
C ARG A 179 8.98 5.04 -17.44
N GLU A 180 9.18 6.21 -18.01
CA GLU A 180 9.60 7.40 -17.27
C GLU A 180 8.60 7.71 -16.15
N HIS A 181 9.08 8.38 -15.09
CA HIS A 181 8.32 8.60 -13.86
C HIS A 181 6.95 9.24 -14.11
N ASP A 182 6.89 10.34 -14.84
CA ASP A 182 5.63 11.05 -15.09
C ASP A 182 4.70 10.28 -16.03
N ARG A 183 5.28 9.57 -17.00
CA ARG A 183 4.52 8.66 -17.89
C ARG A 183 3.89 7.49 -17.13
N ARG A 184 4.48 7.04 -16.03
CA ARG A 184 3.86 6.01 -15.16
C ARG A 184 2.60 6.52 -14.50
N TYR A 185 2.58 7.79 -14.05
CA TYR A 185 1.39 8.38 -13.44
C TYR A 185 0.31 8.72 -14.46
N ALA A 186 0.67 9.14 -15.68
CA ALA A 186 -0.28 9.30 -16.78
C ALA A 186 -0.96 7.97 -17.13
N PHE A 187 -0.17 6.89 -17.26
CA PHE A 187 -0.69 5.53 -17.44
C PHE A 187 -1.60 5.11 -16.28
N GLY A 188 -1.18 5.33 -15.05
CA GLY A 188 -1.96 5.00 -13.85
C GLY A 188 -3.26 5.78 -13.78
N GLN A 189 -3.29 7.02 -14.24
CA GLN A 189 -4.49 7.83 -14.27
C GLN A 189 -5.51 7.29 -15.29
N GLU A 190 -5.08 6.96 -16.50
CA GLU A 190 -5.96 6.36 -17.51
C GLU A 190 -6.44 4.97 -17.09
N TRP A 191 -5.56 4.20 -16.42
CA TRP A 191 -5.90 2.89 -15.86
C TRP A 191 -7.02 3.00 -14.82
N ILE A 192 -6.91 3.94 -13.86
CA ILE A 192 -7.93 4.09 -12.82
C ILE A 192 -9.23 4.69 -13.37
N ASP A 193 -9.15 5.59 -14.34
CA ASP A 193 -10.32 6.15 -15.02
C ASP A 193 -11.11 5.05 -15.73
N TYR A 194 -10.41 4.10 -16.34
CA TYR A 194 -11.05 2.93 -16.94
C TYR A 194 -11.70 2.03 -15.86
N ALA A 195 -10.98 1.75 -14.77
CA ALA A 195 -11.51 0.95 -13.67
C ALA A 195 -12.74 1.60 -13.02
N PHE A 196 -12.77 2.93 -12.88
CA PHE A 196 -13.95 3.65 -12.39
C PHE A 196 -15.17 3.42 -13.26
N LYS A 197 -15.04 3.50 -14.59
CA LYS A 197 -16.15 3.19 -15.52
C LYS A 197 -16.62 1.75 -15.35
N LEU A 198 -15.69 0.78 -15.23
CA LEU A 198 -16.04 -0.62 -15.01
C LEU A 198 -16.85 -0.84 -13.73
N TRP A 199 -16.59 -0.08 -12.67
CA TRP A 199 -17.32 -0.19 -11.41
C TRP A 199 -18.65 0.57 -11.41
N SER A 200 -18.73 1.73 -12.08
CA SER A 200 -19.88 2.64 -11.97
C SER A 200 -20.88 2.57 -13.12
N GLU A 201 -20.43 2.39 -14.38
CA GLU A 201 -21.32 2.41 -15.54
C GLU A 201 -22.27 1.20 -15.56
N THR A 202 -23.56 1.45 -15.85
CA THR A 202 -24.59 0.41 -15.84
C THR A 202 -24.88 -0.18 -17.22
N GLY A 203 -24.28 0.35 -18.27
CA GLY A 203 -24.38 -0.15 -19.65
C GLY A 203 -23.01 -0.38 -20.25
N SER A 204 -22.97 -0.70 -21.53
CA SER A 204 -21.71 -0.77 -22.28
C SER A 204 -21.17 0.63 -22.58
N PHE A 205 -19.86 0.73 -22.67
CA PHE A 205 -19.14 1.96 -22.99
C PHE A 205 -17.90 1.66 -23.83
N ASP A 206 -17.43 2.69 -24.53
CA ASP A 206 -16.17 2.63 -25.25
C ASP A 206 -15.05 3.32 -24.47
N VAL A 207 -13.83 2.87 -24.72
CA VAL A 207 -12.58 3.47 -24.20
C VAL A 207 -11.70 3.79 -25.38
N ASP A 208 -11.29 5.05 -25.49
CA ASP A 208 -10.37 5.57 -26.51
C ASP A 208 -9.29 6.41 -25.81
N GLY A 209 -8.34 5.75 -25.17
CA GLY A 209 -7.25 6.38 -24.44
C GLY A 209 -5.91 6.29 -25.19
N GLU A 210 -4.89 6.87 -24.58
CA GLU A 210 -3.51 6.76 -25.04
C GLU A 210 -2.94 5.35 -24.78
N PHE A 211 -3.32 4.75 -23.66
CA PHE A 211 -2.77 3.48 -23.18
C PHE A 211 -3.76 2.33 -23.28
N PHE A 212 -5.06 2.63 -23.26
CA PHE A 212 -6.10 1.62 -23.26
C PHE A 212 -7.14 1.91 -24.35
N TYR A 213 -7.57 0.83 -24.98
CA TYR A 213 -8.62 0.84 -25.98
C TYR A 213 -9.61 -0.28 -25.71
N GLY A 214 -10.91 0.00 -25.84
CA GLY A 214 -11.96 -1.01 -25.65
C GLY A 214 -13.24 -0.60 -26.37
N ARG A 215 -14.00 -1.60 -26.85
CA ARG A 215 -15.31 -1.39 -27.49
C ARG A 215 -16.35 -2.25 -26.80
N ASP A 216 -17.54 -1.70 -26.62
CA ASP A 216 -18.71 -2.39 -26.03
C ASP A 216 -18.35 -3.05 -24.69
N VAL A 217 -17.63 -2.30 -23.84
CA VAL A 217 -17.10 -2.81 -22.56
C VAL A 217 -18.19 -2.81 -21.51
N GLU A 218 -18.35 -3.93 -20.84
CA GLU A 218 -19.27 -4.09 -19.70
C GLU A 218 -18.55 -4.76 -18.52
N ALA A 219 -19.02 -4.47 -17.30
CA ALA A 219 -18.55 -5.15 -16.10
C ALA A 219 -19.65 -5.37 -15.08
N TYR A 220 -19.95 -6.62 -14.78
CA TYR A 220 -20.90 -7.06 -13.76
C TYR A 220 -20.30 -8.28 -12.99
N PRO A 221 -20.67 -8.49 -11.67
CA PRO A 221 -21.50 -7.58 -10.87
C PRO A 221 -20.79 -6.25 -10.58
N LYS A 222 -21.50 -5.30 -9.96
CA LYS A 222 -20.89 -4.07 -9.40
C LYS A 222 -20.37 -4.35 -8.00
N PRO A 223 -19.40 -3.57 -7.49
CA PRO A 223 -18.90 -3.71 -6.12
C PRO A 223 -20.02 -3.58 -5.07
N VAL A 224 -19.83 -4.21 -3.93
CA VAL A 224 -20.65 -4.01 -2.72
C VAL A 224 -20.42 -2.61 -2.19
N GLN A 225 -19.18 -2.16 -2.15
CA GLN A 225 -18.84 -0.78 -1.83
C GLN A 225 -19.18 0.13 -3.01
N GLY A 226 -20.28 0.87 -2.92
CA GLY A 226 -20.62 1.84 -3.96
C GLY A 226 -19.87 3.17 -3.79
N PRO A 227 -19.42 3.81 -4.85
CA PRO A 227 -19.46 3.39 -6.26
C PRO A 227 -18.28 2.47 -6.66
N ARG A 228 -17.33 2.21 -5.76
CA ARG A 228 -16.11 1.43 -5.99
C ARG A 228 -15.53 0.89 -4.68
N PRO A 229 -14.65 -0.11 -4.71
CA PRO A 229 -13.87 -0.52 -3.56
C PRO A 229 -12.99 0.62 -3.02
N ALA A 230 -12.56 0.50 -1.76
CA ALA A 230 -11.56 1.40 -1.19
C ALA A 230 -10.27 1.37 -2.01
N LEU A 231 -9.65 2.53 -2.21
CA LEU A 231 -8.39 2.67 -2.95
C LEU A 231 -7.28 3.16 -2.04
N VAL A 232 -6.12 2.55 -2.20
CA VAL A 232 -4.89 2.85 -1.45
C VAL A 232 -3.76 3.16 -2.43
N ASN A 233 -2.81 3.99 -2.05
CA ASN A 233 -1.58 4.24 -2.80
C ASN A 233 -0.43 4.58 -1.86
N ALA A 234 0.80 4.24 -2.22
CA ALA A 234 2.02 4.49 -1.44
C ALA A 234 2.93 5.57 -2.06
N GLY A 235 2.46 6.31 -3.04
CA GLY A 235 3.26 7.33 -3.74
C GLY A 235 3.47 8.57 -2.88
N ASN A 236 4.74 8.97 -2.66
CA ASN A 236 5.14 10.17 -1.91
C ASN A 236 5.92 11.20 -2.75
N SER A 237 6.18 10.93 -4.03
CA SER A 237 6.68 11.95 -4.98
C SER A 237 5.61 12.99 -5.30
N ALA A 238 5.97 14.11 -5.92
CA ALA A 238 5.01 15.14 -6.33
C ALA A 238 3.86 14.56 -7.17
N SER A 239 4.19 13.72 -8.18
CA SER A 239 3.18 13.03 -9.01
C SER A 239 2.38 11.98 -8.21
N GLY A 240 3.00 11.35 -7.20
CA GLY A 240 2.33 10.40 -6.29
C GLY A 240 1.34 11.09 -5.35
N ILE A 241 1.71 12.23 -4.80
CA ILE A 241 0.84 13.07 -3.98
C ILE A 241 -0.35 13.57 -4.81
N GLU A 242 -0.09 14.04 -6.03
CA GLU A 242 -1.12 14.48 -6.97
C GLU A 242 -2.12 13.36 -7.27
N PHE A 243 -1.60 12.18 -7.65
CA PHE A 243 -2.43 11.00 -7.92
C PHE A 243 -3.26 10.57 -6.70
N SER A 244 -2.64 10.59 -5.53
CA SER A 244 -3.32 10.19 -4.28
C SER A 244 -4.42 11.19 -3.91
N ALA A 245 -4.14 12.47 -3.91
CA ALA A 245 -5.12 13.52 -3.62
C ALA A 245 -6.36 13.44 -4.53
N ARG A 246 -6.14 13.11 -5.80
CA ARG A 246 -7.19 13.01 -6.81
C ARG A 246 -8.00 11.72 -6.73
N ASN A 247 -7.41 10.57 -6.40
CA ASN A 247 -7.99 9.26 -6.71
C ASN A 247 -8.25 8.34 -5.53
N VAL A 248 -7.44 8.40 -4.44
CA VAL A 248 -7.46 7.34 -3.42
C VAL A 248 -8.08 7.79 -2.11
N ASP A 249 -8.46 6.82 -1.29
CA ASP A 249 -9.07 7.06 0.02
C ASP A 249 -8.01 7.07 1.13
N VAL A 250 -6.95 6.28 0.95
CA VAL A 250 -5.85 6.16 1.90
C VAL A 250 -4.52 6.25 1.15
N ASN A 251 -3.65 7.13 1.59
CA ASN A 251 -2.25 7.10 1.18
C ASN A 251 -1.39 6.64 2.36
N PHE A 252 -0.47 5.70 2.14
CA PHE A 252 0.52 5.32 3.14
C PHE A 252 1.93 5.55 2.61
N ALA A 253 2.70 6.36 3.33
CA ALA A 253 4.01 6.82 2.88
C ALA A 253 5.13 6.38 3.82
N SER A 254 6.33 6.17 3.26
CA SER A 254 7.56 6.05 4.02
C SER A 254 7.97 7.44 4.51
N LEU A 255 7.95 7.64 5.81
CA LEU A 255 8.34 8.87 6.48
C LEU A 255 9.38 8.55 7.56
N ASP A 256 10.18 9.53 7.97
CA ASP A 256 11.35 9.30 8.82
C ASP A 256 11.35 10.13 10.11
N THR A 257 10.66 11.25 10.12
CA THR A 257 10.60 12.16 11.27
C THR A 257 9.20 12.69 11.49
N LEU A 258 8.85 13.08 12.72
CA LEU A 258 7.56 13.70 13.04
C LEU A 258 7.33 15.00 12.28
N GLU A 259 8.38 15.76 11.98
CA GLU A 259 8.29 16.99 11.19
C GLU A 259 7.88 16.68 9.74
N ASN A 260 8.50 15.67 9.13
CA ASN A 260 8.14 15.18 7.80
C ASN A 260 6.73 14.62 7.77
N VAL A 261 6.33 13.87 8.81
CA VAL A 261 4.95 13.39 8.98
C VAL A 261 3.97 14.55 8.96
N LYS A 262 4.16 15.57 9.79
CA LYS A 262 3.27 16.74 9.89
C LYS A 262 3.17 17.50 8.58
N THR A 263 4.32 17.74 7.94
CA THR A 263 4.37 18.46 6.65
C THR A 263 3.67 17.68 5.56
N TYR A 264 3.94 16.38 5.48
CA TYR A 264 3.34 15.49 4.48
C TYR A 264 1.83 15.37 4.62
N THR A 265 1.34 15.06 5.83
CA THR A 265 -0.08 14.86 6.09
C THR A 265 -0.90 16.11 5.83
N SER A 266 -0.42 17.28 6.31
CA SER A 266 -1.11 18.57 6.09
C SER A 266 -1.15 18.93 4.60
N SER A 267 -0.02 18.81 3.88
CA SER A 267 0.06 19.12 2.45
C SER A 267 -0.86 18.24 1.61
N LEU A 268 -0.87 16.91 1.84
CA LEU A 268 -1.70 15.98 1.09
C LEU A 268 -3.20 16.19 1.37
N LYS A 269 -3.57 16.35 2.65
CA LYS A 269 -4.98 16.58 3.05
C LYS A 269 -5.49 17.93 2.53
N GLU A 270 -4.68 18.99 2.60
CA GLU A 270 -5.01 20.29 2.04
C GLU A 270 -5.21 20.22 0.53
N LYS A 271 -4.28 19.58 -0.19
CA LYS A 271 -4.37 19.42 -1.64
C LYS A 271 -5.62 18.63 -2.05
N ALA A 272 -5.90 17.51 -1.39
CA ALA A 272 -7.10 16.72 -1.67
C ALA A 272 -8.38 17.54 -1.46
N LYS A 273 -8.42 18.36 -0.39
CA LYS A 273 -9.58 19.19 -0.07
C LYS A 273 -9.74 20.37 -1.01
N SER A 274 -8.67 21.14 -1.24
CA SER A 274 -8.74 22.38 -2.02
C SER A 274 -8.89 22.16 -3.53
N GLU A 275 -8.18 21.17 -4.08
CA GLU A 275 -8.16 20.94 -5.53
C GLU A 275 -9.20 19.91 -6.00
N TYR A 276 -9.54 18.93 -5.14
CA TYR A 276 -10.41 17.80 -5.51
C TYR A 276 -11.68 17.68 -4.68
N SER A 277 -11.89 18.57 -3.68
CA SER A 277 -13.04 18.51 -2.76
C SER A 277 -13.20 17.17 -2.04
N ARG A 278 -12.07 16.49 -1.76
CA ARG A 278 -12.01 15.15 -1.17
C ARG A 278 -11.38 15.18 0.22
N ASP A 279 -11.78 14.22 1.03
CA ASP A 279 -11.07 13.86 2.25
C ASP A 279 -10.21 12.62 1.95
N ILE A 280 -8.97 12.62 2.46
CA ILE A 280 -8.03 11.50 2.32
C ILE A 280 -7.41 11.18 3.67
N GLN A 281 -7.28 9.89 3.96
CA GLN A 281 -6.55 9.41 5.13
C GLN A 281 -5.07 9.23 4.79
N THR A 282 -4.23 9.48 5.79
CA THR A 282 -2.77 9.31 5.70
C THR A 282 -2.32 8.28 6.71
N MET A 283 -1.54 7.30 6.26
CA MET A 283 -0.92 6.29 7.10
C MET A 283 0.59 6.26 6.86
N THR A 284 1.34 5.79 7.82
CA THR A 284 2.74 5.41 7.62
C THR A 284 2.93 3.94 7.89
N TYR A 285 4.10 3.42 7.55
CA TYR A 285 4.45 2.04 7.86
C TYR A 285 5.85 1.97 8.47
N GLY A 286 6.13 0.89 9.16
CA GLY A 286 7.45 0.63 9.73
C GLY A 286 7.48 -0.55 10.69
N LEU A 287 8.65 -0.82 11.22
CA LEU A 287 8.88 -1.88 12.19
C LEU A 287 8.54 -1.38 13.60
N ILE A 288 7.69 -2.13 14.32
CA ILE A 288 7.47 -1.92 15.76
C ILE A 288 8.23 -3.01 16.52
N VAL A 289 9.07 -2.58 17.46
CA VAL A 289 9.81 -3.47 18.36
C VAL A 289 9.52 -3.06 19.80
N CYS A 290 8.70 -3.87 20.47
CA CYS A 290 8.30 -3.65 21.86
C CYS A 290 8.91 -4.72 22.77
N ARG A 291 9.52 -4.32 23.89
CA ARG A 291 10.03 -5.20 24.93
C ARG A 291 9.78 -4.58 26.32
N ASP A 292 9.96 -5.36 27.36
CA ASP A 292 9.75 -4.91 28.76
C ASP A 292 10.64 -3.72 29.12
N THR A 293 11.81 -3.63 28.56
CA THR A 293 12.75 -2.52 28.77
C THR A 293 13.20 -1.90 27.43
N GLU A 294 13.48 -0.60 27.48
CA GLU A 294 14.03 0.12 26.33
C GLU A 294 15.36 -0.50 25.82
N ALA A 295 16.18 -0.99 26.76
CA ALA A 295 17.45 -1.63 26.43
C ALA A 295 17.25 -2.94 25.64
N GLU A 296 16.29 -3.76 26.02
CA GLU A 296 15.93 -4.99 25.30
C GLU A 296 15.32 -4.69 23.93
N ALA A 297 14.45 -3.69 23.84
CA ALA A 297 13.86 -3.27 22.57
C ALA A 297 14.94 -2.78 21.59
N LYS A 298 15.86 -1.95 22.06
CA LYS A 298 17.02 -1.48 21.26
C LYS A 298 17.95 -2.62 20.87
N ALA A 299 18.21 -3.58 21.76
CA ALA A 299 19.02 -4.74 21.46
C ALA A 299 18.34 -5.64 20.40
N ALA A 300 17.03 -5.84 20.47
CA ALA A 300 16.28 -6.60 19.47
C ALA A 300 16.32 -5.91 18.09
N PHE A 301 16.12 -4.60 18.05
CA PHE A 301 16.26 -3.81 16.82
C PHE A 301 17.67 -3.88 16.24
N GLN A 302 18.71 -3.72 17.10
CA GLN A 302 20.09 -3.80 16.67
C GLN A 302 20.44 -5.18 16.13
N ASN A 303 19.91 -6.25 16.72
CA ASN A 303 20.10 -7.61 16.21
C ASN A 303 19.52 -7.78 14.79
N VAL A 304 18.38 -7.14 14.48
CA VAL A 304 17.84 -7.13 13.10
C VAL A 304 18.83 -6.48 12.14
N VAL A 305 19.48 -5.39 12.55
CA VAL A 305 20.46 -4.67 11.72
C VAL A 305 21.75 -5.48 11.59
N ASP A 306 22.26 -6.05 12.69
CA ASP A 306 23.53 -6.82 12.73
C ASP A 306 23.46 -8.08 11.87
N GLU A 307 22.31 -8.77 11.87
CA GLU A 307 22.00 -9.94 11.04
C GLU A 307 21.43 -9.56 9.66
N GLY A 308 21.55 -8.30 9.28
CA GLY A 308 20.93 -7.72 8.09
C GLY A 308 21.52 -8.24 6.77
N ASP A 309 20.68 -8.38 5.77
CA ASP A 309 21.08 -8.66 4.39
C ASP A 309 21.39 -7.35 3.63
N TRP A 310 22.63 -6.89 3.81
CA TRP A 310 23.14 -5.69 3.16
C TRP A 310 23.15 -5.77 1.64
N GLY A 311 23.22 -7.01 1.09
CA GLY A 311 23.16 -7.26 -0.34
C GLY A 311 21.76 -6.96 -0.89
N ALA A 312 20.71 -7.47 -0.22
CA ALA A 312 19.33 -7.16 -0.57
C ALA A 312 19.04 -5.66 -0.44
N ALA A 313 19.41 -5.03 0.68
CA ALA A 313 19.23 -3.61 0.91
C ALA A 313 19.92 -2.75 -0.16
N GLY A 314 21.15 -3.10 -0.54
CA GLY A 314 21.87 -2.45 -1.63
C GLY A 314 21.17 -2.59 -2.99
N ASN A 315 20.59 -3.75 -3.29
CA ASN A 315 19.84 -3.99 -4.51
C ASN A 315 18.55 -3.15 -4.57
N VAL A 316 17.82 -3.05 -3.46
CA VAL A 316 16.63 -2.18 -3.37
C VAL A 316 16.99 -0.73 -3.67
N ILE A 317 18.02 -0.21 -3.00
CA ILE A 317 18.46 1.18 -3.19
C ILE A 317 18.89 1.42 -4.64
N LYS A 318 19.63 0.49 -5.23
CA LYS A 318 20.03 0.58 -6.63
C LYS A 318 18.82 0.62 -7.58
N ILE A 319 17.80 -0.20 -7.33
CA ILE A 319 16.58 -0.22 -8.15
C ILE A 319 15.77 1.06 -7.95
N ALA A 320 15.61 1.52 -6.71
CA ALA A 320 14.88 2.75 -6.39
C ALA A 320 15.63 4.01 -6.84
N GLY A 321 16.96 3.99 -6.74
CA GLY A 321 17.85 5.13 -6.98
C GLY A 321 18.52 5.18 -8.33
N SER A 322 18.06 4.44 -9.35
CA SER A 322 18.64 4.48 -10.71
C SER A 322 18.63 5.88 -11.38
N GLY A 323 18.45 6.93 -10.59
CA GLY A 323 18.53 8.35 -10.97
C GLY A 323 19.24 9.27 -9.97
N ALA A 324 19.78 8.79 -8.84
CA ALA A 324 20.40 9.63 -7.81
C ALA A 324 21.94 9.51 -7.78
N SER A 325 22.62 10.64 -7.64
CA SER A 325 24.07 10.84 -7.74
C SER A 325 24.86 10.27 -6.54
N GLN A 326 26.11 9.87 -6.81
CA GLN A 326 27.05 9.07 -6.01
C GLN A 326 27.72 9.74 -4.78
N SER A 327 27.15 10.71 -4.09
CA SER A 327 27.87 11.46 -3.05
C SER A 327 27.39 11.28 -1.61
N PHE A 328 26.95 10.06 -1.19
CA PHE A 328 26.29 9.89 0.11
C PHE A 328 26.66 8.62 0.89
N ASP A 329 27.95 8.27 1.07
CA ASP A 329 28.33 7.02 1.73
C ASP A 329 27.78 6.86 3.18
N HIS A 330 27.72 7.93 3.99
CA HIS A 330 27.16 7.89 5.35
C HIS A 330 25.62 7.88 5.34
N VAL A 331 25.01 8.72 4.54
CA VAL A 331 23.54 8.78 4.34
C VAL A 331 23.05 7.47 3.73
N VAL A 332 23.84 6.85 2.85
CA VAL A 332 23.54 5.55 2.25
C VAL A 332 23.48 4.46 3.31
N LYS A 333 24.42 4.43 4.27
CA LYS A 333 24.45 3.38 5.30
C LYS A 333 23.25 3.47 6.24
N GLU A 334 22.96 4.64 6.80
CA GLU A 334 21.79 4.88 7.66
C GLU A 334 20.47 4.58 6.92
N TYR A 335 20.41 4.94 5.65
CA TYR A 335 19.27 4.62 4.78
C TYR A 335 19.16 3.11 4.55
N GLN A 336 20.27 2.38 4.38
CA GLN A 336 20.28 0.93 4.26
C GLN A 336 19.81 0.24 5.54
N GLU A 337 20.24 0.71 6.72
CA GLU A 337 19.78 0.18 8.02
C GLU A 337 18.27 0.27 8.16
N ARG A 338 17.66 1.38 7.74
CA ARG A 338 16.22 1.56 7.73
C ARG A 338 15.49 0.61 6.76
N PHE A 339 16.12 0.27 5.62
CA PHE A 339 15.57 -0.76 4.73
C PHE A 339 15.67 -2.15 5.35
N ILE A 340 16.78 -2.48 5.97
CA ILE A 340 16.96 -3.75 6.70
C ILE A 340 15.90 -3.89 7.79
N ALA A 341 15.72 -2.84 8.61
CA ALA A 341 14.86 -2.87 9.78
C ALA A 341 13.49 -2.21 9.54
N GLY A 342 12.79 -2.55 8.46
CA GLY A 342 11.42 -2.08 8.27
C GLY A 342 11.11 -1.49 6.89
N TRP A 343 11.82 -1.91 5.84
CA TRP A 343 11.54 -1.48 4.46
C TRP A 343 11.61 0.05 4.27
N GLY A 344 12.49 0.72 5.00
CA GLY A 344 12.64 2.18 4.97
C GLY A 344 11.52 2.96 5.67
N GLY A 345 10.65 2.28 6.39
CA GLY A 345 9.53 2.88 7.12
C GLY A 345 9.94 3.58 8.43
N TYR A 346 8.95 4.03 9.20
CA TYR A 346 9.11 4.72 10.48
C TYR A 346 9.32 3.69 11.61
N PRO A 347 10.50 3.55 12.20
CA PRO A 347 10.74 2.57 13.25
C PRO A 347 10.20 3.08 14.59
N ILE A 348 9.52 2.21 15.35
CA ILE A 348 9.08 2.48 16.72
C ILE A 348 9.68 1.41 17.61
N VAL A 349 10.58 1.81 18.53
CA VAL A 349 11.37 0.90 19.36
C VAL A 349 11.32 1.35 20.79
N GLY A 350 10.81 0.52 21.71
CA GLY A 350 10.72 0.89 23.13
C GLY A 350 9.88 -0.04 23.98
N THR A 351 9.53 0.44 25.17
CA THR A 351 8.55 -0.21 26.06
C THR A 351 7.12 0.02 25.55
N PRO A 352 6.11 -0.69 26.05
CA PRO A 352 4.71 -0.44 25.68
C PRO A 352 4.29 1.03 25.79
N GLU A 353 4.75 1.73 26.83
CA GLU A 353 4.46 3.15 27.03
C GLU A 353 5.12 4.01 25.98
N GLN A 354 6.40 3.75 25.66
CA GLN A 354 7.16 4.49 24.66
C GLN A 354 6.58 4.27 23.24
N VAL A 355 6.19 3.03 22.91
CA VAL A 355 5.53 2.71 21.64
C VAL A 355 4.19 3.45 21.55
N THR A 356 3.40 3.42 22.62
CA THR A 356 2.11 4.14 22.66
C THR A 356 2.29 5.65 22.54
N GLU A 357 3.26 6.22 23.25
CA GLU A 357 3.57 7.66 23.16
C GLU A 357 3.95 8.06 21.75
N GLU A 358 4.73 7.26 21.04
CA GLU A 358 5.12 7.55 19.66
C GLU A 358 3.93 7.45 18.70
N LEU A 359 3.02 6.48 18.87
CA LEU A 359 1.78 6.38 18.10
C LEU A 359 0.85 7.59 18.36
N VAL A 360 0.81 8.12 19.59
CA VAL A 360 0.07 9.35 19.93
C VAL A 360 0.69 10.54 19.17
N LYS A 361 2.01 10.71 19.22
CA LYS A 361 2.72 11.79 18.49
C LYS A 361 2.46 11.74 16.99
N LEU A 362 2.47 10.55 16.40
CA LEU A 362 2.13 10.36 14.99
C LEU A 362 0.69 10.79 14.70
N ASN A 363 -0.27 10.43 15.56
CA ASN A 363 -1.66 10.84 15.41
C ASN A 363 -1.83 12.37 15.56
N GLU A 364 -1.18 12.99 16.55
CA GLU A 364 -1.18 14.44 16.74
C GLU A 364 -0.54 15.19 15.57
N ALA A 365 0.44 14.58 14.89
CA ALA A 365 1.03 15.09 13.66
C ALA A 365 0.13 14.93 12.42
N GLY A 366 -1.08 14.35 12.60
CA GLY A 366 -2.10 14.23 11.56
C GLY A 366 -2.16 12.87 10.87
N MET A 367 -1.39 11.87 11.37
CA MET A 367 -1.42 10.52 10.84
C MET A 367 -2.68 9.78 11.31
N ASP A 368 -3.40 9.16 10.39
CA ASP A 368 -4.65 8.44 10.65
C ASP A 368 -4.43 6.95 10.92
N GLY A 369 -3.22 6.43 10.71
CA GLY A 369 -2.92 5.04 10.97
C GLY A 369 -1.46 4.63 10.80
N MET A 370 -1.14 3.45 11.35
CA MET A 370 0.16 2.78 11.26
C MET A 370 -0.01 1.38 10.68
N ILE A 371 0.70 1.09 9.59
CA ILE A 371 0.77 -0.23 8.99
C ILE A 371 2.11 -0.85 9.41
N MET A 372 2.06 -1.83 10.27
CA MET A 372 3.25 -2.31 10.96
C MET A 372 3.80 -3.62 10.38
N GLY A 373 5.11 -3.75 10.43
CA GLY A 373 5.83 -5.00 10.43
C GLY A 373 6.29 -5.34 11.84
N LEU A 374 6.46 -6.61 12.08
CA LEU A 374 6.95 -7.16 13.34
C LEU A 374 8.13 -8.10 13.04
N ILE A 375 9.02 -8.34 14.00
CA ILE A 375 10.10 -9.32 13.87
C ILE A 375 9.49 -10.73 13.88
N ASP A 376 8.63 -10.99 14.85
CA ASP A 376 7.85 -12.21 14.96
C ASP A 376 6.36 -11.90 15.15
N TYR A 377 5.57 -12.12 14.11
CA TYR A 377 4.15 -11.80 14.15
C TYR A 377 3.36 -12.60 15.18
N LYS A 378 3.79 -13.84 15.51
CA LYS A 378 3.06 -14.69 16.44
C LYS A 378 3.19 -14.18 17.88
N GLU A 379 4.41 -13.86 18.30
CA GLU A 379 4.69 -13.43 19.67
C GLU A 379 4.39 -11.94 19.86
N GLU A 380 4.79 -11.10 18.90
CA GLU A 380 4.69 -9.65 19.04
C GLU A 380 3.27 -9.11 18.84
N LEU A 381 2.37 -9.84 18.17
CA LEU A 381 0.95 -9.51 18.17
C LEU A 381 0.33 -9.68 19.56
N GLU A 382 0.75 -10.69 20.34
CA GLU A 382 0.26 -10.86 21.70
C GLU A 382 0.76 -9.72 22.60
N ILE A 383 2.03 -9.34 22.54
CA ILE A 383 2.58 -8.17 23.23
C ILE A 383 1.78 -6.91 22.85
N PHE A 384 1.49 -6.73 21.56
CA PHE A 384 0.72 -5.58 21.11
C PHE A 384 -0.71 -5.58 21.68
N ASN A 385 -1.35 -6.75 21.70
CA ASN A 385 -2.71 -6.92 22.24
C ASN A 385 -2.77 -6.65 23.74
N ASP A 386 -1.84 -7.22 24.49
CA ASP A 386 -1.91 -7.26 25.95
C ASP A 386 -1.37 -5.97 26.60
N ASP A 387 -0.35 -5.36 26.00
CA ASP A 387 0.39 -4.27 26.61
C ASP A 387 0.16 -2.92 25.90
N ILE A 388 0.07 -2.88 24.55
CA ILE A 388 -0.01 -1.62 23.79
C ILE A 388 -1.45 -1.18 23.55
N LEU A 389 -2.34 -2.07 23.08
CA LEU A 389 -3.74 -1.71 22.80
C LEU A 389 -4.47 -1.10 24.00
N PRO A 390 -4.32 -1.61 25.25
CA PRO A 390 -4.93 -0.97 26.42
C PRO A 390 -4.43 0.46 26.67
N LEU A 391 -3.13 0.71 26.45
CA LEU A 391 -2.55 2.04 26.58
C LEU A 391 -3.04 3.00 25.50
N MET A 392 -3.18 2.53 24.25
CA MET A 392 -3.76 3.33 23.17
C MET A 392 -5.21 3.73 23.45
N LYS A 393 -6.00 2.83 24.08
CA LYS A 393 -7.37 3.13 24.54
C LYS A 393 -7.35 4.18 25.66
N GLN A 394 -6.46 4.05 26.64
CA GLN A 394 -6.30 5.04 27.71
C GLN A 394 -5.89 6.42 27.16
N ALA A 395 -5.03 6.45 26.13
CA ALA A 395 -4.62 7.66 25.44
C ALA A 395 -5.72 8.26 24.55
N GLY A 396 -6.84 7.55 24.33
CA GLY A 396 -7.98 8.02 23.55
C GLY A 396 -7.72 8.11 22.04
N ILE A 397 -6.74 7.37 21.53
CA ILE A 397 -6.50 7.22 20.09
C ILE A 397 -7.14 5.95 19.50
N ARG A 398 -7.64 5.05 20.36
CA ARG A 398 -8.50 3.90 20.04
C ARG A 398 -9.64 3.73 21.07
N HIS A 399 -10.68 2.98 20.66
CA HIS A 399 -11.85 2.64 21.50
C HIS A 399 -11.82 1.20 21.99
#